data_37f98963031586330817c6ba631f94f7
#
_entry.id   37f98963031586330817c6ba631f94f7
#
_cell.length_a   1.000
_cell.length_b   1.000
_cell.length_c   1.000
_cell.angle_alpha   90.00
_cell.angle_beta   90.00
_cell.angle_gamma   90.00
#
_symmetry.space_group_name_H-M   'P 1'
#
loop_
_entity.id
_entity.type
_entity.pdbx_description
1 polymer ?
#
loop_
_entity_poly.entity_id
_entity_poly.type
_entity_poly.pdbx_seq_one_letter_code
_entity_poly.pdbx_strand_id
1 'polypeptide(L)'
;ILRRAGVLYIRRDTHDAPIYRFALRTYLGYIVATGQNLTWSIEGGRSRMGKLRPPRYGALRYVVDAVRNSQGPDPMVVPVSVVYEQLAEVAAMTAEALGGSKKPEGIAWLLRFARTQPGRVSTVRIDFGEPMPLRARIAELDRDPRAKGQEVERLALEVCHRINRVTPAIPTAVVTLALLGAERALTLNETIEALTPIISYLTSHPTTPHMLGSELKDAGWVRSTLDQLTDAGVLHRFTGGDETVWHIAPEQHLVAAFYRNTLIHLLVNRSIAELAMFMAREHATGDLRESIWNHAMSLRQLLKFDFFFASRAEFSDELIAEVSLIDSAWEGRQVREPIVTRAQIDLWFERSKPHLAHIILRPFFDAYRVVADQLARWPHDRDVDEELLLERCLGFGQQQVLQAKLHSAESVTLELFRNALKLADNKGVLKGTGREVHERRRVFADNLRGIIEDLETLARMQRVHQG
;
A
#
# COMPACT_ATOMS: atom_id res chain seq x y z
N ILE A 1 -19.04 -28.77 7.73
CA ILE A 1 -18.46 -28.08 8.92
C ILE A 1 -18.68 -26.59 8.79
N LEU A 2 -18.16 -25.90 7.76
CA LEU A 2 -18.21 -24.44 7.63
C LEU A 2 -19.61 -23.83 7.62
N ARG A 3 -20.61 -24.49 6.99
CA ARG A 3 -22.01 -24.04 7.05
C ARG A 3 -22.58 -24.03 8.48
N ARG A 4 -22.15 -25.00 9.33
CA ARG A 4 -22.57 -25.05 10.75
C ARG A 4 -21.88 -23.95 11.58
N ALA A 5 -20.78 -23.40 11.08
CA ALA A 5 -20.08 -22.24 11.66
C ALA A 5 -20.58 -20.89 11.15
N GLY A 6 -21.74 -20.84 10.47
CA GLY A 6 -22.34 -19.60 9.97
C GLY A 6 -21.71 -19.03 8.70
N VAL A 7 -20.88 -19.81 7.99
CA VAL A 7 -20.24 -19.33 6.74
C VAL A 7 -21.25 -19.29 5.59
N LEU A 8 -21.39 -18.10 5.00
CA LEU A 8 -22.17 -17.87 3.79
C LEU A 8 -21.30 -18.02 2.55
N TYR A 9 -21.66 -18.92 1.66
CA TYR A 9 -20.99 -19.06 0.37
C TYR A 9 -21.66 -18.17 -0.67
N ILE A 10 -20.94 -17.21 -1.18
CA ILE A 10 -21.41 -16.31 -2.23
C ILE A 10 -20.78 -16.71 -3.57
N ARG A 11 -21.61 -16.78 -4.63
CA ARG A 11 -21.11 -17.03 -5.99
C ARG A 11 -20.19 -15.86 -6.41
N ARG A 12 -19.05 -16.19 -7.03
CA ARG A 12 -18.07 -15.18 -7.48
C ARG A 12 -18.61 -14.34 -8.63
N ASP A 13 -19.33 -15.00 -9.54
CA ASP A 13 -20.01 -14.33 -10.65
C ASP A 13 -21.52 -14.39 -10.43
N THR A 14 -22.12 -13.21 -10.35
CA THR A 14 -23.57 -13.03 -10.16
C THR A 14 -24.17 -12.17 -11.27
N HIS A 15 -23.40 -11.86 -12.33
CA HIS A 15 -23.82 -10.91 -13.35
C HIS A 15 -25.11 -11.39 -14.05
N ASP A 16 -25.18 -12.67 -14.40
CA ASP A 16 -26.30 -13.28 -15.11
C ASP A 16 -27.32 -13.97 -14.19
N ALA A 17 -27.32 -13.65 -12.89
CA ALA A 17 -28.18 -14.30 -11.92
C ALA A 17 -29.01 -13.29 -11.10
N PRO A 18 -30.03 -12.62 -11.71
CA PRO A 18 -30.81 -11.58 -11.03
C PRO A 18 -31.57 -12.11 -9.81
N ILE A 19 -32.14 -13.32 -9.89
CA ILE A 19 -32.84 -13.98 -8.78
C ILE A 19 -31.90 -14.24 -7.62
N TYR A 20 -30.68 -14.70 -7.91
CA TYR A 20 -29.66 -14.93 -6.87
C TYR A 20 -29.25 -13.63 -6.18
N ARG A 21 -29.05 -12.55 -6.94
CA ARG A 21 -28.75 -11.22 -6.39
C ARG A 21 -29.87 -10.69 -5.50
N PHE A 22 -31.12 -10.89 -5.92
CA PHE A 22 -32.30 -10.52 -5.12
C PHE A 22 -32.34 -11.32 -3.81
N ALA A 23 -32.19 -12.64 -3.88
CA ALA A 23 -32.17 -13.51 -2.70
C ALA A 23 -31.03 -13.14 -1.73
N LEU A 24 -29.82 -12.86 -2.25
CA LEU A 24 -28.68 -12.45 -1.45
C LEU A 24 -28.93 -11.10 -0.76
N ARG A 25 -29.48 -10.13 -1.48
CA ARG A 25 -29.85 -8.81 -0.93
C ARG A 25 -30.89 -8.95 0.18
N THR A 26 -31.94 -9.75 -0.05
CA THR A 26 -33.00 -9.99 0.94
C THR A 26 -32.44 -10.67 2.18
N TYR A 27 -31.57 -11.67 2.00
CA TYR A 27 -30.96 -12.40 3.11
C TYR A 27 -30.00 -11.51 3.94
N LEU A 28 -29.17 -10.71 3.31
CA LEU A 28 -28.33 -9.75 4.04
C LEU A 28 -29.17 -8.70 4.75
N GLY A 29 -30.28 -8.24 4.14
CA GLY A 29 -31.25 -7.38 4.78
C GLY A 29 -31.87 -7.98 6.04
N TYR A 30 -32.21 -9.26 5.99
CA TYR A 30 -32.70 -10.01 7.16
C TYR A 30 -31.67 -10.09 8.29
N ILE A 31 -30.40 -10.40 7.96
CA ILE A 31 -29.30 -10.44 8.94
C ILE A 31 -29.15 -9.09 9.66
N VAL A 32 -29.15 -7.98 8.89
CA VAL A 32 -29.04 -6.61 9.44
C VAL A 32 -30.26 -6.29 10.32
N ALA A 33 -31.48 -6.59 9.83
CA ALA A 33 -32.72 -6.27 10.55
C ALA A 33 -32.87 -7.08 11.86
N THR A 34 -32.33 -8.29 11.92
CA THR A 34 -32.36 -9.14 13.13
C THR A 34 -31.18 -8.91 14.08
N GLY A 35 -30.28 -7.95 13.77
CA GLY A 35 -29.14 -7.61 14.62
C GLY A 35 -28.09 -8.73 14.72
N GLN A 36 -27.99 -9.59 13.70
CA GLN A 36 -26.96 -10.64 13.68
C GLN A 36 -25.63 -10.06 13.20
N ASN A 37 -24.51 -10.57 13.75
CA ASN A 37 -23.19 -10.21 13.33
C ASN A 37 -22.87 -10.74 11.92
N LEU A 38 -22.30 -9.86 11.09
CA LEU A 38 -21.88 -10.17 9.73
C LEU A 38 -20.42 -9.79 9.54
N THR A 39 -19.59 -10.71 9.11
CA THR A 39 -18.17 -10.46 8.79
C THR A 39 -17.88 -10.82 7.34
N TRP A 40 -17.19 -9.94 6.64
CA TRP A 40 -16.70 -10.19 5.27
C TRP A 40 -15.40 -9.44 5.00
N SER A 41 -14.61 -9.94 4.04
CA SER A 41 -13.46 -9.21 3.53
C SER A 41 -13.91 -8.11 2.58
N ILE A 42 -13.60 -6.86 2.90
CA ILE A 42 -13.92 -5.70 2.04
C ILE A 42 -13.17 -5.73 0.71
N GLU A 43 -12.02 -6.39 0.65
CA GLU A 43 -11.20 -6.58 -0.55
C GLU A 43 -11.81 -7.59 -1.54
N GLY A 44 -12.72 -8.44 -1.07
CA GLY A 44 -13.32 -9.52 -1.86
C GLY A 44 -12.33 -10.60 -2.32
N GLY A 45 -11.13 -10.66 -1.74
CA GLY A 45 -10.09 -11.64 -2.06
C GLY A 45 -8.80 -11.40 -1.28
N ARG A 46 -7.80 -12.27 -1.47
CA ARG A 46 -6.49 -12.14 -0.83
C ARG A 46 -5.64 -11.06 -1.53
N SER A 47 -4.88 -10.29 -0.76
CA SER A 47 -3.84 -9.41 -1.30
C SER A 47 -2.69 -10.26 -1.86
N ARG A 48 -2.19 -9.89 -3.02
CA ARG A 48 -1.00 -10.51 -3.63
C ARG A 48 0.27 -9.69 -3.42
N MET A 49 0.11 -8.47 -2.91
CA MET A 49 1.20 -7.53 -2.69
C MET A 49 1.48 -7.24 -1.22
N GLY A 50 0.70 -7.82 -0.29
CA GLY A 50 0.82 -7.57 1.15
C GLY A 50 0.06 -6.34 1.65
N LYS A 51 -0.17 -5.33 0.84
CA LYS A 51 -0.97 -4.14 1.21
C LYS A 51 -2.47 -4.39 1.02
N LEU A 52 -3.30 -3.60 1.70
CA LEU A 52 -4.75 -3.60 1.54
C LEU A 52 -5.14 -3.22 0.09
N ARG A 53 -6.03 -4.01 -0.50
CA ARG A 53 -6.50 -3.83 -1.88
C ARG A 53 -7.69 -2.86 -1.97
N PRO A 54 -7.94 -2.28 -3.16
CA PRO A 54 -9.16 -1.52 -3.38
C PRO A 54 -10.42 -2.30 -3.02
N PRO A 55 -11.39 -1.65 -2.33
CA PRO A 55 -12.58 -2.32 -1.83
C PRO A 55 -13.50 -2.81 -2.93
N ARG A 56 -14.24 -3.89 -2.63
CA ARG A 56 -15.37 -4.38 -3.43
C ARG A 56 -16.68 -3.92 -2.79
N TYR A 57 -17.45 -3.17 -3.53
CA TYR A 57 -18.64 -2.47 -3.00
C TYR A 57 -19.89 -3.34 -2.86
N GLY A 58 -19.94 -4.53 -3.49
CA GLY A 58 -21.16 -5.33 -3.61
C GLY A 58 -21.84 -5.67 -2.28
N ALA A 59 -21.12 -6.31 -1.35
CA ALA A 59 -21.66 -6.65 -0.04
C ALA A 59 -22.01 -5.40 0.78
N LEU A 60 -21.12 -4.40 0.80
CA LEU A 60 -21.34 -3.14 1.52
C LEU A 60 -22.58 -2.41 0.99
N ARG A 61 -22.80 -2.39 -0.31
CA ARG A 61 -24.00 -1.77 -0.94
C ARG A 61 -25.28 -2.42 -0.45
N TYR A 62 -25.31 -3.75 -0.38
CA TYR A 62 -26.50 -4.47 0.15
C TYR A 62 -26.73 -4.16 1.64
N VAL A 63 -25.68 -4.06 2.44
CA VAL A 63 -25.78 -3.68 3.85
C VAL A 63 -26.28 -2.23 4.00
N VAL A 64 -25.72 -1.28 3.23
CA VAL A 64 -26.16 0.12 3.22
C VAL A 64 -27.65 0.24 2.82
N ASP A 65 -28.05 -0.47 1.77
CA ASP A 65 -29.47 -0.49 1.34
C ASP A 65 -30.38 -1.08 2.45
N ALA A 66 -29.93 -2.13 3.12
CA ALA A 66 -30.67 -2.72 4.22
C ALA A 66 -30.85 -1.77 5.39
N VAL A 67 -29.79 -1.02 5.76
CA VAL A 67 -29.82 -0.01 6.83
C VAL A 67 -30.75 1.14 6.50
N ARG A 68 -30.71 1.64 5.25
CA ARG A 68 -31.61 2.69 4.78
C ARG A 68 -33.09 2.29 4.85
N ASN A 69 -33.41 1.02 4.61
CA ASN A 69 -34.76 0.48 4.58
C ASN A 69 -35.24 -0.12 5.90
N SER A 70 -34.42 -0.18 6.94
CA SER A 70 -34.75 -0.74 8.24
C SER A 70 -34.97 0.34 9.30
N GLN A 71 -35.90 0.07 10.25
CA GLN A 71 -36.14 0.91 11.44
C GLN A 71 -35.45 0.34 12.70
N GLY A 72 -34.64 -0.71 12.54
CA GLY A 72 -33.93 -1.34 13.66
C GLY A 72 -32.82 -0.48 14.25
N PRO A 73 -32.12 -0.99 15.28
CA PRO A 73 -30.98 -0.30 15.89
C PRO A 73 -29.89 0.01 14.85
N ASP A 74 -29.06 1.02 15.10
CA ASP A 74 -27.98 1.39 14.22
C ASP A 74 -26.89 0.32 14.26
N PRO A 75 -26.62 -0.40 13.16
CA PRO A 75 -25.55 -1.39 13.14
C PRO A 75 -24.18 -0.69 13.18
N MET A 76 -23.24 -1.28 13.91
CA MET A 76 -21.88 -0.79 14.03
C MET A 76 -20.98 -1.48 13.00
N VAL A 77 -20.25 -0.71 12.22
CA VAL A 77 -19.15 -1.22 11.38
C VAL A 77 -17.87 -1.20 12.19
N VAL A 78 -17.27 -2.36 12.40
CA VAL A 78 -15.99 -2.52 13.10
C VAL A 78 -14.91 -2.83 12.06
N PRO A 79 -13.94 -1.93 11.84
CA PRO A 79 -12.78 -2.24 11.02
C PRO A 79 -11.92 -3.30 11.72
N VAL A 80 -11.55 -4.36 11.00
CA VAL A 80 -10.73 -5.45 11.56
C VAL A 80 -9.51 -5.67 10.66
N SER A 81 -8.33 -5.62 11.27
CA SER A 81 -7.08 -6.01 10.62
C SER A 81 -6.70 -7.43 11.02
N VAL A 82 -6.27 -8.23 10.06
CA VAL A 82 -5.72 -9.58 10.27
C VAL A 82 -4.38 -9.66 9.58
N VAL A 83 -3.31 -9.75 10.37
CA VAL A 83 -1.93 -9.81 9.86
C VAL A 83 -1.25 -11.09 10.32
N TYR A 84 -0.54 -11.73 9.41
CA TYR A 84 0.22 -12.96 9.65
C TYR A 84 1.72 -12.64 9.63
N GLU A 85 2.46 -13.06 10.65
CA GLU A 85 3.91 -12.93 10.67
C GLU A 85 4.57 -13.72 9.55
N GLN A 86 4.03 -14.89 9.24
CA GLN A 86 4.46 -15.70 8.11
C GLN A 86 3.26 -16.37 7.44
N LEU A 87 3.26 -16.38 6.12
CA LEU A 87 2.29 -17.05 5.27
C LEU A 87 3.03 -17.99 4.32
N ALA A 88 2.79 -19.29 4.45
CA ALA A 88 3.39 -20.31 3.59
C ALA A 88 3.03 -20.13 2.09
N GLU A 89 1.96 -19.42 1.80
CA GLU A 89 1.42 -19.22 0.45
C GLU A 89 2.01 -18.00 -0.28
N VAL A 90 2.85 -17.17 0.37
CA VAL A 90 3.31 -15.88 -0.21
C VAL A 90 4.03 -16.08 -1.54
N ALA A 91 4.91 -17.08 -1.64
CA ALA A 91 5.63 -17.36 -2.88
C ALA A 91 4.66 -17.70 -4.05
N ALA A 92 3.58 -18.44 -3.79
CA ALA A 92 2.57 -18.73 -4.80
C ALA A 92 1.75 -17.48 -5.16
N MET A 93 1.40 -16.66 -4.16
CA MET A 93 0.63 -15.43 -4.36
C MET A 93 1.42 -14.38 -5.16
N THR A 94 2.72 -14.23 -4.90
CA THR A 94 3.59 -13.30 -5.63
C THR A 94 3.83 -13.78 -7.07
N ALA A 95 3.97 -15.09 -7.31
CA ALA A 95 4.06 -15.64 -8.66
C ALA A 95 2.78 -15.39 -9.49
N GLU A 96 1.60 -15.46 -8.87
CA GLU A 96 0.33 -15.07 -9.51
C GLU A 96 0.28 -13.56 -9.84
N ALA A 97 0.90 -12.69 -9.05
CA ALA A 97 0.96 -11.25 -9.30
C ALA A 97 1.72 -10.91 -10.59
N LEU A 98 2.72 -11.70 -10.95
CA LEU A 98 3.48 -11.59 -12.19
C LEU A 98 2.76 -12.12 -13.44
N GLY A 99 1.49 -12.54 -13.32
CA GLY A 99 0.73 -13.10 -14.44
C GLY A 99 0.76 -14.63 -14.52
N GLY A 100 1.29 -15.31 -13.52
CA GLY A 100 1.24 -16.77 -13.42
C GLY A 100 -0.20 -17.30 -13.33
N SER A 101 -0.47 -18.47 -13.92
CA SER A 101 -1.78 -19.09 -13.85
C SER A 101 -2.10 -19.56 -12.43
N LYS A 102 -3.32 -19.27 -11.97
CA LYS A 102 -3.80 -19.74 -10.68
C LYS A 102 -3.89 -21.27 -10.69
N LYS A 103 -3.09 -21.94 -9.85
CA LYS A 103 -3.19 -23.39 -9.67
C LYS A 103 -4.51 -23.71 -8.94
N PRO A 104 -5.30 -24.68 -9.44
CA PRO A 104 -6.55 -25.05 -8.77
C PRO A 104 -6.27 -25.64 -7.39
N GLU A 105 -6.94 -25.10 -6.37
CA GLU A 105 -6.89 -25.56 -4.98
C GLU A 105 -7.78 -26.81 -4.83
N GLY A 106 -7.32 -27.96 -5.31
CA GLY A 106 -8.03 -29.23 -5.19
C GLY A 106 -7.73 -29.97 -3.88
N ILE A 107 -8.48 -31.05 -3.61
CA ILE A 107 -8.31 -31.90 -2.40
C ILE A 107 -6.87 -32.43 -2.29
N ALA A 108 -6.24 -32.77 -3.40
CA ALA A 108 -4.84 -33.21 -3.45
C ALA A 108 -3.86 -32.12 -3.03
N TRP A 109 -4.15 -30.84 -3.36
CA TRP A 109 -3.39 -29.69 -2.88
C TRP A 109 -3.55 -29.52 -1.37
N LEU A 110 -4.77 -29.60 -0.86
CA LEU A 110 -5.07 -29.50 0.59
C LEU A 110 -4.37 -30.59 1.40
N LEU A 111 -4.37 -31.84 0.92
CA LEU A 111 -3.66 -32.95 1.57
C LEU A 111 -2.15 -32.78 1.54
N ARG A 112 -1.58 -32.25 0.45
CA ARG A 112 -0.16 -31.94 0.33
C ARG A 112 0.19 -30.80 1.27
N PHE A 113 -0.58 -29.73 1.28
CA PHE A 113 -0.43 -28.57 2.17
C PHE A 113 -0.45 -28.99 3.64
N ALA A 114 -1.43 -29.81 4.06
CA ALA A 114 -1.51 -30.32 5.42
C ALA A 114 -0.31 -31.20 5.82
N ARG A 115 0.31 -31.92 4.87
CA ARG A 115 1.51 -32.74 5.11
C ARG A 115 2.81 -31.95 5.13
N THR A 116 2.86 -30.83 4.43
CA THR A 116 4.08 -29.99 4.33
C THR A 116 4.18 -28.93 5.44
N GLN A 117 3.20 -28.88 6.36
CA GLN A 117 3.18 -27.97 7.49
C GLN A 117 3.31 -28.69 8.86
N PRO A 118 4.39 -29.45 9.14
CA PRO A 118 4.57 -29.99 10.48
C PRO A 118 5.12 -28.89 11.38
N GLY A 119 4.29 -28.36 12.27
CA GLY A 119 4.73 -27.66 13.47
C GLY A 119 5.09 -26.17 13.36
N ARG A 120 4.95 -25.51 12.21
CA ARG A 120 5.15 -24.07 12.11
C ARG A 120 3.87 -23.31 12.44
N VAL A 121 3.71 -22.93 13.69
CA VAL A 121 2.63 -22.02 14.13
C VAL A 121 3.11 -20.59 13.83
N SER A 122 2.53 -19.95 12.82
CA SER A 122 2.73 -18.52 12.59
C SER A 122 1.84 -17.73 13.53
N THR A 123 2.35 -16.66 14.11
CA THR A 123 1.55 -15.72 14.88
C THR A 123 0.59 -14.98 13.95
N VAL A 124 -0.68 -14.94 14.35
CA VAL A 124 -1.72 -14.14 13.69
C VAL A 124 -2.15 -13.04 14.64
N ARG A 125 -2.10 -11.81 14.16
CA ARG A 125 -2.60 -10.66 14.91
C ARG A 125 -3.93 -10.22 14.35
N ILE A 126 -4.88 -9.98 15.25
CA ILE A 126 -6.23 -9.52 14.90
C ILE A 126 -6.50 -8.28 15.75
N ASP A 127 -6.59 -7.14 15.09
CA ASP A 127 -6.81 -5.86 15.72
C ASP A 127 -8.15 -5.28 15.28
N PHE A 128 -8.89 -4.75 16.26
CA PHE A 128 -10.22 -4.19 16.07
C PHE A 128 -10.14 -2.66 16.20
N GLY A 129 -10.66 -1.96 15.19
CA GLY A 129 -10.80 -0.51 15.22
C GLY A 129 -12.05 -0.05 15.95
N GLU A 130 -12.14 1.26 16.15
CA GLU A 130 -13.31 1.86 16.78
C GLU A 130 -14.57 1.61 15.95
N PRO A 131 -15.65 1.14 16.58
CA PRO A 131 -16.93 0.93 15.92
C PRO A 131 -17.49 2.24 15.37
N MET A 132 -17.99 2.20 14.15
CA MET A 132 -18.63 3.34 13.48
C MET A 132 -20.13 3.09 13.31
N PRO A 133 -21.01 3.99 13.82
CA PRO A 133 -22.45 3.87 13.63
C PRO A 133 -22.81 4.08 12.17
N LEU A 134 -23.29 3.02 11.50
CA LEU A 134 -23.43 2.98 10.05
C LEU A 134 -24.55 3.87 9.55
N ARG A 135 -25.71 3.88 10.22
CA ARG A 135 -26.87 4.71 9.85
C ARG A 135 -26.55 6.20 9.95
N ALA A 136 -25.93 6.61 11.06
CA ALA A 136 -25.50 7.99 11.27
C ALA A 136 -24.51 8.41 10.18
N ARG A 137 -23.53 7.54 9.86
CA ARG A 137 -22.53 7.85 8.83
C ARG A 137 -23.12 7.93 7.42
N ILE A 138 -24.04 7.03 7.06
CA ILE A 138 -24.77 7.11 5.78
C ILE A 138 -25.53 8.42 5.68
N ALA A 139 -26.23 8.83 6.75
CA ALA A 139 -26.99 10.08 6.77
C ALA A 139 -26.10 11.32 6.59
N GLU A 140 -24.88 11.31 7.09
CA GLU A 140 -23.89 12.36 6.85
C GLU A 140 -23.44 12.41 5.38
N LEU A 141 -23.13 11.25 4.81
CA LEU A 141 -22.73 11.14 3.40
C LEU A 141 -23.86 11.54 2.45
N ASP A 142 -25.11 11.18 2.76
CA ASP A 142 -26.29 11.56 1.96
C ASP A 142 -26.51 13.08 1.95
N ARG A 143 -26.08 13.81 2.99
CA ARG A 143 -26.14 15.28 3.07
C ARG A 143 -24.95 15.99 2.40
N ASP A 144 -23.82 15.30 2.15
CA ASP A 144 -22.66 15.91 1.50
C ASP A 144 -22.85 15.96 -0.04
N PRO A 145 -23.03 17.16 -0.63
CA PRO A 145 -23.22 17.28 -2.09
C PRO A 145 -22.05 16.68 -2.89
N ARG A 146 -20.84 16.63 -2.30
CA ARG A 146 -19.65 16.06 -2.95
C ARG A 146 -19.63 14.54 -2.91
N ALA A 147 -20.47 13.91 -2.09
CA ALA A 147 -20.61 12.46 -1.99
C ALA A 147 -21.72 11.91 -2.91
N LYS A 148 -22.56 12.78 -3.49
CA LYS A 148 -23.76 12.38 -4.25
C LYS A 148 -23.45 11.35 -5.32
N GLY A 149 -24.08 10.18 -5.21
CA GLY A 149 -23.89 9.03 -6.11
C GLY A 149 -22.62 8.22 -5.86
N GLN A 150 -21.84 8.56 -4.84
CA GLN A 150 -20.59 7.87 -4.46
C GLN A 150 -20.53 7.57 -2.96
N GLU A 151 -21.69 7.55 -2.27
CA GLU A 151 -21.77 7.41 -0.82
C GLU A 151 -21.16 6.08 -0.34
N VAL A 152 -21.48 4.98 -1.04
CA VAL A 152 -20.96 3.64 -0.73
C VAL A 152 -19.46 3.54 -0.99
N GLU A 153 -19.00 4.14 -2.07
CA GLU A 153 -17.59 4.20 -2.44
C GLU A 153 -16.77 4.96 -1.40
N ARG A 154 -17.26 6.11 -0.95
CA ARG A 154 -16.62 6.91 0.12
C ARG A 154 -16.61 6.19 1.45
N LEU A 155 -17.73 5.57 1.82
CA LEU A 155 -17.82 4.75 3.01
C LEU A 155 -16.80 3.59 2.98
N ALA A 156 -16.70 2.91 1.84
CA ALA A 156 -15.74 1.81 1.66
C ALA A 156 -14.28 2.28 1.80
N LEU A 157 -13.94 3.44 1.22
CA LEU A 157 -12.59 4.02 1.35
C LEU A 157 -12.30 4.43 2.80
N GLU A 158 -13.28 4.98 3.52
CA GLU A 158 -13.15 5.29 4.94
C GLU A 158 -12.92 4.02 5.78
N VAL A 159 -13.67 2.95 5.52
CA VAL A 159 -13.46 1.65 6.19
C VAL A 159 -12.06 1.12 5.93
N CYS A 160 -11.57 1.18 4.68
CA CYS A 160 -10.19 0.78 4.35
C CYS A 160 -9.15 1.64 5.07
N HIS A 161 -9.34 2.95 5.13
CA HIS A 161 -8.46 3.84 5.89
C HIS A 161 -8.45 3.49 7.39
N ARG A 162 -9.62 3.23 7.99
CA ARG A 162 -9.73 2.79 9.39
C ARG A 162 -9.10 1.42 9.65
N ILE A 163 -9.17 0.47 8.70
CA ILE A 163 -8.45 -0.81 8.78
C ILE A 163 -6.93 -0.55 8.82
N ASN A 164 -6.41 0.30 7.94
CA ASN A 164 -4.99 0.65 7.95
C ASN A 164 -4.54 1.26 9.29
N ARG A 165 -5.37 2.12 9.91
CA ARG A 165 -5.06 2.74 11.20
C ARG A 165 -4.92 1.76 12.37
N VAL A 166 -5.49 0.57 12.26
CA VAL A 166 -5.36 -0.49 13.29
C VAL A 166 -4.47 -1.64 12.85
N THR A 167 -3.94 -1.58 11.63
CA THR A 167 -3.01 -2.59 11.14
C THR A 167 -1.62 -2.36 11.73
N PRO A 168 -1.12 -3.31 12.56
CA PRO A 168 0.15 -3.13 13.26
C PRO A 168 1.35 -3.33 12.33
N ALA A 169 2.46 -2.71 12.68
CA ALA A 169 3.75 -3.13 12.15
C ALA A 169 4.18 -4.45 12.82
N ILE A 170 4.55 -5.44 12.03
CA ILE A 170 5.02 -6.73 12.51
C ILE A 170 6.54 -6.90 12.31
N PRO A 171 7.20 -7.75 13.12
CA PRO A 171 8.63 -8.01 13.04
C PRO A 171 9.15 -8.28 11.64
N THR A 172 8.54 -9.24 10.97
CA THR A 172 8.93 -9.66 9.62
C THR A 172 8.87 -8.51 8.60
N ALA A 173 7.88 -7.62 8.73
CA ALA A 173 7.72 -6.47 7.84
C ALA A 173 8.81 -5.41 8.06
N VAL A 174 9.17 -5.14 9.32
CA VAL A 174 10.20 -4.14 9.65
C VAL A 174 11.59 -4.63 9.25
N VAL A 175 11.90 -5.91 9.50
CA VAL A 175 13.19 -6.51 9.10
C VAL A 175 13.31 -6.57 7.57
N THR A 176 12.27 -6.97 6.85
CA THR A 176 12.30 -6.97 5.38
C THR A 176 12.42 -5.58 4.80
N LEU A 177 11.82 -4.55 5.41
CA LEU A 177 12.00 -3.16 5.02
C LEU A 177 13.47 -2.73 5.12
N ALA A 178 14.13 -3.02 6.24
CA ALA A 178 15.54 -2.67 6.46
C ALA A 178 16.47 -3.35 5.44
N LEU A 179 16.29 -4.66 5.21
CA LEU A 179 17.11 -5.42 4.27
C LEU A 179 16.86 -5.02 2.81
N LEU A 180 15.61 -4.71 2.43
CA LEU A 180 15.29 -4.19 1.08
C LEU A 180 15.92 -2.80 0.87
N GLY A 181 15.94 -1.97 1.90
CA GLY A 181 16.54 -0.63 1.83
C GLY A 181 18.07 -0.62 1.82
N ALA A 182 18.71 -1.67 2.35
CA ALA A 182 20.17 -1.78 2.36
C ALA A 182 20.76 -2.20 1.01
N GLU A 183 20.00 -2.91 0.16
CA GLU A 183 20.43 -3.44 -1.15
C GLU A 183 21.73 -4.28 -1.09
N ARG A 184 22.11 -4.78 0.10
CA ARG A 184 23.29 -5.59 0.37
C ARG A 184 23.04 -6.56 1.52
N ALA A 185 23.96 -7.50 1.71
CA ALA A 185 23.96 -8.34 2.91
C ALA A 185 24.30 -7.51 4.15
N LEU A 186 23.63 -7.80 5.27
CA LEU A 186 23.87 -7.16 6.57
C LEU A 186 24.25 -8.19 7.62
N THR A 187 25.15 -7.83 8.53
CA THR A 187 25.38 -8.52 9.79
C THR A 187 24.22 -8.28 10.76
N LEU A 188 24.18 -8.98 11.90
CA LEU A 188 23.17 -8.71 12.93
C LEU A 188 23.26 -7.27 13.44
N ASN A 189 24.46 -6.77 13.71
CA ASN A 189 24.67 -5.42 14.21
C ASN A 189 24.24 -4.36 13.20
N GLU A 190 24.63 -4.50 11.93
CA GLU A 190 24.20 -3.60 10.86
C GLU A 190 22.69 -3.64 10.66
N THR A 191 22.06 -4.81 10.82
CA THR A 191 20.59 -4.92 10.77
C THR A 191 19.93 -4.15 11.91
N ILE A 192 20.46 -4.25 13.14
CA ILE A 192 19.98 -3.48 14.29
C ILE A 192 20.15 -1.98 14.08
N GLU A 193 21.30 -1.55 13.55
CA GLU A 193 21.56 -0.15 13.20
C GLU A 193 20.58 0.38 12.16
N ALA A 194 20.30 -0.39 11.11
CA ALA A 194 19.32 -0.02 10.08
C ALA A 194 17.88 0.03 10.61
N LEU A 195 17.54 -0.85 11.56
CA LEU A 195 16.20 -0.90 12.17
C LEU A 195 15.95 0.21 13.18
N THR A 196 16.99 0.65 13.92
CA THR A 196 16.85 1.58 15.03
C THR A 196 16.09 2.88 14.67
N PRO A 197 16.42 3.61 13.59
CA PRO A 197 15.70 4.82 13.23
C PRO A 197 14.28 4.54 12.72
N ILE A 198 14.04 3.41 12.04
CA ILE A 198 12.72 2.99 11.57
C ILE A 198 11.81 2.72 12.77
N ILE A 199 12.29 1.97 13.75
CA ILE A 199 11.57 1.66 14.99
C ILE A 199 11.32 2.94 15.80
N SER A 200 12.30 3.82 15.90
CA SER A 200 12.16 5.11 16.58
C SER A 200 11.05 5.95 15.94
N TYR A 201 11.01 6.02 14.62
CA TYR A 201 9.94 6.70 13.89
C TYR A 201 8.57 6.07 14.18
N LEU A 202 8.44 4.75 14.00
CA LEU A 202 7.18 4.03 14.22
C LEU A 202 6.66 4.17 15.66
N THR A 203 7.53 4.19 16.65
CA THR A 203 7.15 4.34 18.06
C THR A 203 6.83 5.78 18.46
N SER A 204 7.39 6.76 17.78
CA SER A 204 7.15 8.19 18.03
C SER A 204 5.90 8.70 17.29
N HIS A 205 5.44 7.98 16.27
CA HIS A 205 4.32 8.44 15.45
C HIS A 205 2.98 8.22 16.17
N PRO A 206 2.14 9.27 16.34
CA PRO A 206 0.94 9.23 17.19
C PRO A 206 -0.14 8.27 16.68
N THR A 207 -0.15 7.94 15.40
CA THR A 207 -1.15 7.05 14.80
C THR A 207 -0.69 5.60 14.66
N THR A 208 0.56 5.29 15.01
CA THR A 208 1.05 3.91 14.96
C THR A 208 0.44 3.11 16.11
N PRO A 209 -0.23 1.98 15.84
CA PRO A 209 -0.74 1.10 16.88
C PRO A 209 0.40 0.67 17.84
N HIS A 210 0.14 0.70 19.16
CA HIS A 210 1.12 0.48 20.24
C HIS A 210 1.74 -0.92 20.29
N MET A 211 2.21 -1.47 19.20
CA MET A 211 2.53 -2.89 19.11
C MET A 211 4.01 -3.24 18.97
N LEU A 212 4.84 -2.26 18.73
CA LEU A 212 6.29 -2.47 18.67
C LEU A 212 6.93 -1.84 19.92
N GLY A 213 6.57 -2.37 21.09
CA GLY A 213 7.13 -1.92 22.36
C GLY A 213 8.64 -2.17 22.49
N SER A 214 9.14 -2.06 23.71
CA SER A 214 10.55 -2.26 24.10
C SER A 214 11.23 -3.53 23.54
N GLU A 215 10.45 -4.50 23.09
CA GLU A 215 10.94 -5.76 22.52
C GLU A 215 11.75 -5.58 21.22
N LEU A 216 11.48 -4.57 20.42
CA LEU A 216 12.19 -4.32 19.15
C LEU A 216 13.62 -3.81 19.28
N LYS A 217 14.05 -3.47 20.48
CA LYS A 217 15.43 -3.02 20.76
C LYS A 217 16.35 -4.18 21.18
N ASP A 218 15.80 -5.38 21.37
CA ASP A 218 16.57 -6.55 21.78
C ASP A 218 17.20 -7.26 20.57
N ALA A 219 18.52 -7.43 20.59
CA ALA A 219 19.27 -8.19 19.58
C ALA A 219 18.75 -9.63 19.40
N GLY A 220 18.24 -10.24 20.47
CA GLY A 220 17.67 -11.59 20.46
C GLY A 220 16.43 -11.66 19.57
N TRP A 221 15.60 -10.65 19.61
CA TRP A 221 14.40 -10.57 18.75
C TRP A 221 14.77 -10.41 17.27
N VAL A 222 15.69 -9.50 16.93
CA VAL A 222 16.16 -9.30 15.54
C VAL A 222 16.73 -10.61 15.00
N ARG A 223 17.60 -11.27 15.76
CA ARG A 223 18.17 -12.59 15.39
C ARG A 223 17.06 -13.63 15.16
N SER A 224 16.13 -13.74 16.09
CA SER A 224 15.00 -14.69 15.96
C SER A 224 14.17 -14.45 14.69
N THR A 225 13.91 -13.18 14.36
CA THR A 225 13.16 -12.82 13.12
C THR A 225 13.97 -13.14 11.86
N LEU A 226 15.29 -12.86 11.85
CA LEU A 226 16.18 -13.21 10.75
C LEU A 226 16.24 -14.72 10.52
N ASP A 227 16.34 -15.50 11.59
CA ASP A 227 16.35 -16.97 11.51
C ASP A 227 15.01 -17.51 11.02
N GLN A 228 13.89 -16.99 11.51
CA GLN A 228 12.55 -17.37 11.06
C GLN A 228 12.33 -17.05 9.57
N LEU A 229 12.77 -15.89 9.09
CA LEU A 229 12.67 -15.50 7.68
C LEU A 229 13.60 -16.35 6.81
N THR A 230 14.77 -16.76 7.33
CA THR A 230 15.69 -17.68 6.65
C THR A 230 15.06 -19.07 6.52
N ASP A 231 14.48 -19.58 7.60
CA ASP A 231 13.77 -20.86 7.60
C ASP A 231 12.53 -20.88 6.69
N ALA A 232 11.88 -19.73 6.53
CA ALA A 232 10.78 -19.55 5.59
C ALA A 232 11.24 -19.40 4.12
N GLY A 233 12.56 -19.33 3.87
CA GLY A 233 13.13 -19.16 2.55
C GLY A 233 12.98 -17.75 1.98
N VAL A 234 12.72 -16.74 2.83
CA VAL A 234 12.65 -15.33 2.44
C VAL A 234 14.03 -14.70 2.41
N LEU A 235 14.89 -15.10 3.33
CA LEU A 235 16.28 -14.63 3.44
C LEU A 235 17.27 -15.77 3.17
N HIS A 236 18.41 -15.40 2.65
CA HIS A 236 19.60 -16.25 2.63
C HIS A 236 20.56 -15.83 3.74
N ARG A 237 21.13 -16.84 4.42
CA ARG A 237 22.15 -16.67 5.46
C ARG A 237 23.47 -17.23 4.96
N PHE A 238 24.53 -16.42 5.01
CA PHE A 238 25.90 -16.84 4.71
C PHE A 238 26.74 -16.81 5.98
N THR A 239 27.42 -17.94 6.26
CA THR A 239 28.23 -18.15 7.47
C THR A 239 29.70 -18.47 7.15
N GLY A 240 30.11 -18.32 5.89
CA GLY A 240 31.46 -18.69 5.44
C GLY A 240 32.51 -17.58 5.62
N GLY A 241 32.14 -16.42 6.17
CA GLY A 241 33.06 -15.30 6.48
C GLY A 241 33.31 -15.16 7.97
N ASP A 242 33.91 -14.04 8.37
CA ASP A 242 34.22 -13.73 9.77
C ASP A 242 32.96 -13.52 10.59
N GLU A 243 31.89 -13.00 9.96
CA GLU A 243 30.58 -12.81 10.59
C GLU A 243 29.47 -13.40 9.72
N THR A 244 28.37 -13.77 10.37
CA THR A 244 27.15 -14.20 9.68
C THR A 244 26.44 -12.99 9.08
N VAL A 245 26.07 -13.09 7.79
CA VAL A 245 25.30 -12.05 7.11
C VAL A 245 24.01 -12.61 6.52
N TRP A 246 23.01 -11.76 6.40
CA TRP A 246 21.71 -12.07 5.80
C TRP A 246 21.44 -11.15 4.61
N HIS A 247 20.84 -11.70 3.55
CA HIS A 247 20.44 -10.92 2.39
C HIS A 247 19.16 -11.46 1.75
N ILE A 248 18.53 -10.66 0.92
CA ILE A 248 17.39 -11.03 0.08
C ILE A 248 17.94 -11.35 -1.32
N ALA A 249 17.78 -12.59 -1.76
CA ALA A 249 18.17 -12.96 -3.12
C ALA A 249 17.15 -12.36 -4.14
N PRO A 250 17.57 -12.10 -5.40
CA PRO A 250 16.69 -11.50 -6.41
C PRO A 250 15.36 -12.22 -6.60
N GLU A 251 15.36 -13.55 -6.55
CA GLU A 251 14.16 -14.39 -6.67
C GLU A 251 13.21 -14.29 -5.45
N GLN A 252 13.72 -13.86 -4.29
CA GLN A 252 12.95 -13.67 -3.06
C GLN A 252 12.47 -12.23 -2.87
N HIS A 253 12.89 -11.33 -3.73
CA HIS A 253 12.58 -9.89 -3.60
C HIS A 253 11.07 -9.62 -3.48
N LEU A 254 10.24 -10.27 -4.31
CA LEU A 254 8.78 -10.12 -4.27
C LEU A 254 8.15 -10.63 -2.97
N VAL A 255 8.69 -11.71 -2.42
CA VAL A 255 8.23 -12.28 -1.14
C VAL A 255 8.57 -11.32 0.01
N ALA A 256 9.80 -10.79 0.02
CA ALA A 256 10.22 -9.79 0.99
C ALA A 256 9.41 -8.50 0.87
N ALA A 257 9.16 -8.04 -0.36
CA ALA A 257 8.31 -6.87 -0.63
C ALA A 257 6.87 -7.07 -0.16
N PHE A 258 6.32 -8.29 -0.27
CA PHE A 258 5.00 -8.62 0.28
C PHE A 258 4.95 -8.35 1.79
N TYR A 259 5.94 -8.84 2.56
CA TYR A 259 5.98 -8.58 4.00
C TYR A 259 6.18 -7.11 4.33
N ARG A 260 7.12 -6.41 3.67
CA ARG A 260 7.29 -4.96 3.82
C ARG A 260 5.98 -4.21 3.56
N ASN A 261 5.22 -4.60 2.56
CA ASN A 261 3.98 -3.91 2.17
C ASN A 261 2.86 -4.05 3.21
N THR A 262 2.94 -4.98 4.17
CA THR A 262 1.97 -5.07 5.27
C THR A 262 2.03 -3.85 6.21
N LEU A 263 3.18 -3.15 6.27
CA LEU A 263 3.35 -1.92 7.07
C LEU A 263 3.45 -0.62 6.24
N ILE A 264 3.38 -0.71 4.90
CA ILE A 264 3.67 0.43 4.01
C ILE A 264 2.75 1.63 4.26
N HIS A 265 1.52 1.39 4.72
CA HIS A 265 0.53 2.42 5.07
C HIS A 265 0.99 3.34 6.21
N LEU A 266 1.89 2.88 7.09
CA LEU A 266 2.48 3.67 8.18
C LEU A 266 3.59 4.61 7.68
N LEU A 267 4.12 4.36 6.49
CA LEU A 267 5.30 5.06 5.95
C LEU A 267 4.99 5.96 4.75
N VAL A 268 3.80 5.82 4.16
CA VAL A 268 3.46 6.50 2.90
C VAL A 268 3.39 8.02 3.07
N ASN A 269 2.80 8.53 4.16
CA ASN A 269 2.69 9.97 4.40
C ASN A 269 4.07 10.58 4.65
N ARG A 270 4.92 9.91 5.42
CA ARG A 270 6.32 10.28 5.60
C ARG A 270 7.06 10.35 4.27
N SER A 271 6.90 9.34 3.43
CA SER A 271 7.55 9.27 2.12
C SER A 271 7.05 10.35 1.16
N ILE A 272 5.75 10.70 1.22
CA ILE A 272 5.18 11.83 0.46
C ILE A 272 5.75 13.16 0.97
N ALA A 273 5.83 13.38 2.29
CA ALA A 273 6.39 14.59 2.86
C ALA A 273 7.86 14.78 2.44
N GLU A 274 8.66 13.73 2.54
CA GLU A 274 10.06 13.69 2.15
C GLU A 274 10.25 14.04 0.66
N LEU A 275 9.53 13.36 -0.23
CA LEU A 275 9.63 13.62 -1.67
C LEU A 275 9.12 15.02 -2.02
N ALA A 276 8.03 15.50 -1.40
CA ALA A 276 7.50 16.84 -1.63
C ALA A 276 8.47 17.94 -1.18
N MET A 277 9.15 17.76 -0.04
CA MET A 277 10.21 18.66 0.41
C MET A 277 11.39 18.69 -0.56
N PHE A 278 11.80 17.51 -1.07
CA PHE A 278 12.87 17.42 -2.06
C PHE A 278 12.49 18.14 -3.36
N MET A 279 11.31 17.86 -3.92
CA MET A 279 10.82 18.50 -5.13
C MET A 279 10.70 20.03 -4.96
N ALA A 280 10.24 20.52 -3.81
CA ALA A 280 10.17 21.95 -3.54
C ALA A 280 11.58 22.57 -3.47
N ARG A 281 12.53 21.90 -2.81
CA ARG A 281 13.92 22.34 -2.73
C ARG A 281 14.56 22.49 -4.11
N GLU A 282 14.38 21.52 -4.98
CA GLU A 282 15.03 21.48 -6.31
C GLU A 282 14.33 22.38 -7.33
N HIS A 283 12.98 22.38 -7.35
CA HIS A 283 12.23 22.91 -8.49
C HIS A 283 11.45 24.21 -8.18
N ALA A 284 11.24 24.57 -6.89
CA ALA A 284 10.43 25.75 -6.59
C ALA A 284 11.18 27.06 -6.88
N THR A 285 10.47 28.01 -7.49
CA THR A 285 10.94 29.37 -7.76
C THR A 285 10.31 30.42 -6.83
N GLY A 286 9.35 30.01 -5.98
CA GLY A 286 8.60 30.88 -5.07
C GLY A 286 8.61 30.39 -3.63
N ASP A 287 7.46 30.50 -2.95
CA ASP A 287 7.28 30.04 -1.57
C ASP A 287 7.44 28.53 -1.49
N LEU A 288 8.49 28.09 -0.79
CA LEU A 288 8.81 26.67 -0.61
C LEU A 288 7.74 25.93 0.19
N ARG A 289 7.10 26.57 1.15
CA ARG A 289 6.04 25.98 1.96
C ARG A 289 4.81 25.65 1.12
N GLU A 290 4.36 26.61 0.32
CA GLU A 290 3.27 26.41 -0.63
C GLU A 290 3.65 25.34 -1.66
N SER A 291 4.89 25.35 -2.12
CA SER A 291 5.41 24.35 -3.05
C SER A 291 5.41 22.94 -2.44
N ILE A 292 5.89 22.75 -1.19
CA ILE A 292 5.84 21.47 -0.47
C ILE A 292 4.40 20.95 -0.42
N TRP A 293 3.46 21.83 -0.04
CA TRP A 293 2.05 21.46 0.04
C TRP A 293 1.48 21.02 -1.31
N ASN A 294 1.75 21.79 -2.36
CA ASN A 294 1.26 21.50 -3.71
C ASN A 294 1.84 20.20 -4.25
N HIS A 295 3.14 19.93 -4.02
CA HIS A 295 3.78 18.66 -4.39
C HIS A 295 3.17 17.49 -3.60
N ALA A 296 2.99 17.61 -2.29
CA ALA A 296 2.39 16.56 -1.47
C ALA A 296 0.97 16.21 -1.92
N MET A 297 0.15 17.22 -2.22
CA MET A 297 -1.20 17.03 -2.75
C MET A 297 -1.21 16.40 -4.14
N SER A 298 -0.24 16.74 -4.99
CA SER A 298 -0.07 16.13 -6.31
C SER A 298 0.31 14.65 -6.18
N LEU A 299 1.29 14.32 -5.33
CA LEU A 299 1.72 12.95 -5.05
C LEU A 299 0.57 12.11 -4.46
N ARG A 300 -0.19 12.65 -3.49
CA ARG A 300 -1.41 12.02 -2.98
C ARG A 300 -2.41 11.70 -4.09
N GLN A 301 -2.62 12.61 -5.04
CA GLN A 301 -3.53 12.39 -6.18
C GLN A 301 -3.01 11.34 -7.15
N LEU A 302 -1.71 11.21 -7.35
CA LEU A 302 -1.11 10.15 -8.17
C LEU A 302 -1.27 8.77 -7.49
N LEU A 303 -1.11 8.71 -6.18
CA LEU A 303 -1.08 7.46 -5.41
C LEU A 303 -2.46 6.99 -4.89
N LYS A 304 -3.55 7.73 -5.15
CA LYS A 304 -4.89 7.48 -4.58
C LYS A 304 -5.55 6.15 -4.97
N PHE A 305 -5.07 5.48 -6.01
CA PHE A 305 -5.55 4.15 -6.41
C PHE A 305 -4.77 3.01 -5.75
N ASP A 306 -3.64 3.34 -5.11
CA ASP A 306 -2.81 2.38 -4.41
C ASP A 306 -2.88 2.51 -2.89
N PHE A 307 -3.20 3.71 -2.37
CA PHE A 307 -3.26 3.99 -0.94
C PHE A 307 -4.58 4.64 -0.53
N PHE A 308 -4.97 4.38 0.72
CA PHE A 308 -6.18 4.95 1.33
C PHE A 308 -5.79 6.14 2.20
N PHE A 309 -6.00 7.31 1.67
CA PHE A 309 -5.70 8.55 2.39
C PHE A 309 -6.93 9.05 3.15
N ALA A 310 -6.69 9.72 4.26
CA ALA A 310 -7.68 10.51 4.97
C ALA A 310 -8.33 11.58 4.08
N SER A 311 -9.36 12.25 4.56
CA SER A 311 -9.91 13.41 3.87
C SER A 311 -8.82 14.45 3.57
N ARG A 312 -9.07 15.40 2.67
CA ARG A 312 -8.05 16.40 2.33
C ARG A 312 -7.62 17.23 3.53
N ALA A 313 -8.53 17.56 4.44
CA ALA A 313 -8.25 18.32 5.65
C ALA A 313 -7.41 17.48 6.63
N GLU A 314 -7.86 16.27 6.95
CA GLU A 314 -7.12 15.35 7.82
C GLU A 314 -5.75 14.97 7.26
N PHE A 315 -5.61 14.80 5.93
CA PHE A 315 -4.30 14.57 5.31
C PHE A 315 -3.36 15.75 5.50
N SER A 316 -3.89 16.99 5.52
CA SER A 316 -3.10 18.16 5.87
C SER A 316 -2.53 18.07 7.28
N ASP A 317 -3.38 17.67 8.23
CA ASP A 317 -2.98 17.52 9.63
C ASP A 317 -1.96 16.37 9.79
N GLU A 318 -2.18 15.26 9.10
CA GLU A 318 -1.22 14.14 9.06
C GLU A 318 0.13 14.58 8.48
N LEU A 319 0.15 15.37 7.41
CA LEU A 319 1.39 15.86 6.80
C LEU A 319 2.13 16.84 7.73
N ILE A 320 1.39 17.71 8.41
CA ILE A 320 1.95 18.62 9.43
C ILE A 320 2.58 17.80 10.57
N ALA A 321 1.90 16.74 11.03
CA ALA A 321 2.44 15.85 12.05
C ALA A 321 3.76 15.19 11.62
N GLU A 322 3.85 14.75 10.35
CA GLU A 322 5.10 14.19 9.80
C GLU A 322 6.27 15.19 9.84
N VAL A 323 6.03 16.43 9.43
CA VAL A 323 7.06 17.47 9.47
C VAL A 323 7.42 17.83 10.90
N SER A 324 6.44 17.84 11.82
CA SER A 324 6.66 18.14 13.25
C SER A 324 7.49 17.07 13.97
N LEU A 325 7.49 15.83 13.49
CA LEU A 325 8.41 14.79 14.00
C LEU A 325 9.88 15.10 13.66
N ILE A 326 10.13 15.83 12.58
CA ILE A 326 11.48 16.25 12.17
C ILE A 326 11.88 17.58 12.82
N ASP A 327 10.94 18.50 12.87
CA ASP A 327 11.10 19.84 13.43
C ASP A 327 9.92 20.22 14.32
N SER A 328 10.05 20.00 15.62
CA SER A 328 9.01 20.27 16.63
C SER A 328 8.59 21.75 16.69
N ALA A 329 9.36 22.67 16.12
CA ALA A 329 9.01 24.09 16.02
C ALA A 329 8.11 24.39 14.79
N TRP A 330 7.81 23.41 13.95
CA TRP A 330 7.05 23.60 12.72
C TRP A 330 5.65 24.18 12.96
N GLU A 331 4.90 23.64 13.92
CA GLU A 331 3.57 24.14 14.27
C GLU A 331 3.61 25.60 14.76
N GLY A 332 4.57 25.94 15.62
CA GLY A 332 4.75 27.28 16.13
C GLY A 332 5.13 28.32 15.06
N ARG A 333 5.84 27.89 14.03
CA ARG A 333 6.24 28.76 12.90
C ARG A 333 5.10 29.10 11.96
N GLN A 334 4.01 28.35 11.97
CA GLN A 334 2.84 28.62 11.12
C GLN A 334 2.24 30.02 11.37
N VAL A 335 2.42 30.56 12.56
CA VAL A 335 1.77 31.81 12.99
C VAL A 335 2.68 33.04 12.80
N ARG A 336 4.01 32.90 12.78
CA ARG A 336 4.95 34.04 12.87
C ARG A 336 6.06 34.13 11.83
N GLU A 337 6.46 33.04 11.15
CA GLU A 337 7.52 33.09 10.13
C GLU A 337 7.06 32.39 8.83
N PRO A 338 6.83 33.16 7.75
CA PRO A 338 6.26 32.61 6.52
C PRO A 338 7.26 31.90 5.59
N ILE A 339 8.57 31.95 5.86
CA ILE A 339 9.55 31.55 4.86
C ILE A 339 10.29 30.28 5.27
N VAL A 340 9.97 29.15 4.62
CA VAL A 340 10.82 27.96 4.60
C VAL A 340 11.99 28.21 3.64
N THR A 341 13.22 28.02 4.10
CA THR A 341 14.41 28.16 3.29
C THR A 341 14.95 26.81 2.81
N ARG A 342 15.73 26.80 1.72
CA ARG A 342 16.42 25.59 1.27
C ARG A 342 17.32 25.00 2.34
N ALA A 343 18.03 25.85 3.08
CA ALA A 343 18.89 25.42 4.19
C ALA A 343 18.11 24.70 5.31
N GLN A 344 16.87 25.11 5.59
CA GLN A 344 16.02 24.39 6.53
C GLN A 344 15.62 23.02 6.00
N ILE A 345 15.28 22.91 4.71
CA ILE A 345 14.95 21.61 4.10
C ILE A 345 16.20 20.69 4.15
N ASP A 346 17.41 21.22 3.87
CA ASP A 346 18.66 20.46 4.00
C ASP A 346 18.85 19.92 5.42
N LEU A 347 18.62 20.76 6.44
CA LEU A 347 18.68 20.34 7.84
C LEU A 347 17.62 19.29 8.18
N TRP A 348 16.41 19.37 7.60
CA TRP A 348 15.38 18.34 7.77
C TRP A 348 15.82 17.01 7.16
N PHE A 349 16.43 17.01 5.97
CA PHE A 349 16.99 15.79 5.38
C PHE A 349 18.08 15.16 6.25
N GLU A 350 18.96 15.95 6.85
CA GLU A 350 19.98 15.46 7.76
C GLU A 350 19.37 14.79 9.01
N ARG A 351 18.29 15.38 9.57
CA ARG A 351 17.62 14.88 10.79
C ARG A 351 16.67 13.72 10.54
N SER A 352 16.17 13.58 9.31
CA SER A 352 15.10 12.64 8.97
C SER A 352 15.58 11.29 8.45
N LYS A 353 16.84 10.97 8.58
CA LYS A 353 17.39 9.68 8.15
C LYS A 353 16.81 8.50 8.92
N PRO A 354 16.64 7.31 8.26
CA PRO A 354 16.88 7.05 6.85
C PRO A 354 15.81 7.66 5.96
N HIS A 355 16.17 8.02 4.73
CA HIS A 355 15.19 8.45 3.73
C HIS A 355 14.41 7.25 3.22
N LEU A 356 13.08 7.35 3.26
CA LEU A 356 12.17 6.23 2.96
C LEU A 356 11.47 6.36 1.61
N ALA A 357 11.36 7.58 1.05
CA ALA A 357 10.58 7.83 -0.16
C ALA A 357 10.99 6.94 -1.33
N HIS A 358 12.29 6.73 -1.56
CA HIS A 358 12.79 5.90 -2.64
C HIS A 358 12.50 4.40 -2.43
N ILE A 359 12.46 3.92 -1.18
CA ILE A 359 12.16 2.50 -0.87
C ILE A 359 10.64 2.24 -0.97
N ILE A 360 9.83 3.20 -0.52
CA ILE A 360 8.39 3.04 -0.37
C ILE A 360 7.64 3.40 -1.66
N LEU A 361 7.99 4.52 -2.31
CA LEU A 361 7.20 5.05 -3.43
C LEU A 361 7.71 4.59 -4.80
N ARG A 362 9.01 4.27 -4.91
CA ARG A 362 9.64 3.92 -6.18
C ARG A 362 8.91 2.81 -6.95
N PRO A 363 8.52 1.68 -6.33
CA PRO A 363 7.86 0.59 -7.05
C PRO A 363 6.55 1.02 -7.72
N PHE A 364 5.80 1.93 -7.11
CA PHE A 364 4.54 2.44 -7.64
C PHE A 364 4.78 3.38 -8.82
N PHE A 365 5.69 4.35 -8.68
CA PHE A 365 6.03 5.27 -9.76
C PHE A 365 6.70 4.57 -10.94
N ASP A 366 7.54 3.57 -10.72
CA ASP A 366 8.11 2.73 -11.78
C ASP A 366 7.01 1.98 -12.55
N ALA A 367 6.02 1.41 -11.86
CA ALA A 367 4.87 0.77 -12.51
C ALA A 367 4.03 1.76 -13.33
N TYR A 368 3.79 2.96 -12.78
CA TYR A 368 3.04 4.03 -13.47
C TYR A 368 3.80 4.51 -14.71
N ARG A 369 5.14 4.63 -14.63
CA ARG A 369 5.98 4.97 -15.77
C ARG A 369 5.89 3.93 -16.87
N VAL A 370 5.95 2.63 -16.54
CA VAL A 370 5.81 1.54 -17.53
C VAL A 370 4.52 1.72 -18.32
N VAL A 371 3.38 1.95 -17.64
CA VAL A 371 2.08 2.16 -18.31
C VAL A 371 2.08 3.46 -19.12
N ALA A 372 2.60 4.55 -18.58
CA ALA A 372 2.64 5.85 -19.26
C ALA A 372 3.53 5.82 -20.51
N ASP A 373 4.69 5.14 -20.45
CA ASP A 373 5.58 4.95 -21.58
C ASP A 373 4.91 4.12 -22.71
N GLN A 374 4.14 3.08 -22.36
CA GLN A 374 3.39 2.31 -23.35
C GLN A 374 2.21 3.09 -23.93
N LEU A 375 1.53 3.92 -23.13
CA LEU A 375 0.49 4.83 -23.62
C LEU A 375 1.06 5.91 -24.54
N ALA A 376 2.22 6.48 -24.23
CA ALA A 376 2.90 7.46 -25.08
C ALA A 376 3.38 6.88 -26.43
N ARG A 377 3.58 5.56 -26.51
CA ARG A 377 3.90 4.82 -27.74
C ARG A 377 2.68 4.27 -28.47
N TRP A 378 1.48 4.39 -27.85
CA TRP A 378 0.26 3.88 -28.46
C TRP A 378 -0.12 4.72 -29.69
N PRO A 379 -0.53 4.09 -30.80
CA PRO A 379 -0.92 4.83 -32.00
C PRO A 379 -2.01 5.88 -31.69
N HIS A 380 -1.85 7.08 -32.23
CA HIS A 380 -2.77 8.19 -31.98
C HIS A 380 -4.11 8.08 -32.74
N ASP A 381 -4.18 7.18 -33.74
CA ASP A 381 -5.30 6.98 -34.66
C ASP A 381 -6.30 5.91 -34.17
N ARG A 382 -6.02 5.25 -33.07
CA ARG A 382 -6.90 4.19 -32.54
C ARG A 382 -7.04 4.24 -31.02
N ASP A 383 -8.20 3.78 -30.52
CA ASP A 383 -8.47 3.65 -29.11
C ASP A 383 -7.53 2.63 -28.44
N VAL A 384 -7.34 2.82 -27.13
CA VAL A 384 -6.52 1.92 -26.33
C VAL A 384 -7.28 0.64 -26.04
N ASP A 385 -6.70 -0.48 -26.44
CA ASP A 385 -7.10 -1.80 -25.98
C ASP A 385 -6.39 -2.07 -24.65
N GLU A 386 -7.15 -2.07 -23.56
CA GLU A 386 -6.58 -2.20 -22.20
C GLU A 386 -5.94 -3.57 -21.95
N GLU A 387 -6.47 -4.66 -22.54
CA GLU A 387 -5.91 -6.01 -22.36
C GLU A 387 -4.57 -6.11 -23.08
N LEU A 388 -4.51 -5.68 -24.32
CA LEU A 388 -3.27 -5.64 -25.12
C LEU A 388 -2.25 -4.68 -24.49
N LEU A 389 -2.68 -3.56 -23.93
CA LEU A 389 -1.78 -2.63 -23.24
C LEU A 389 -1.18 -3.27 -22.00
N LEU A 390 -1.97 -3.97 -21.19
CA LEU A 390 -1.50 -4.68 -20.00
C LEU A 390 -0.48 -5.78 -20.36
N GLU A 391 -0.73 -6.54 -21.43
CA GLU A 391 0.22 -7.53 -21.94
C GLU A 391 1.55 -6.89 -22.36
N ARG A 392 1.49 -5.78 -23.11
CA ARG A 392 2.68 -5.01 -23.48
C ARG A 392 3.43 -4.45 -22.27
N CYS A 393 2.71 -3.96 -21.26
CA CYS A 393 3.32 -3.47 -20.03
C CYS A 393 4.06 -4.58 -19.29
N LEU A 394 3.50 -5.80 -19.21
CA LEU A 394 4.19 -6.94 -18.59
C LEU A 394 5.49 -7.28 -19.33
N GLY A 395 5.45 -7.45 -20.66
CA GLY A 395 6.64 -7.77 -21.45
C GLY A 395 7.69 -6.67 -21.39
N PHE A 396 7.27 -5.39 -21.54
CA PHE A 396 8.17 -4.25 -21.46
C PHE A 396 8.75 -4.09 -20.04
N GLY A 397 7.93 -4.22 -19.00
CA GLY A 397 8.37 -4.13 -17.61
C GLY A 397 9.41 -5.21 -17.28
N GLN A 398 9.17 -6.46 -17.66
CA GLN A 398 10.13 -7.56 -17.50
C GLN A 398 11.46 -7.27 -18.21
N GLN A 399 11.40 -6.78 -19.44
CA GLN A 399 12.60 -6.36 -20.16
C GLN A 399 13.37 -5.26 -19.44
N GLN A 400 12.67 -4.26 -18.88
CA GLN A 400 13.29 -3.16 -18.13
C GLN A 400 13.96 -3.65 -16.84
N VAL A 401 13.36 -4.64 -16.13
CA VAL A 401 13.97 -5.28 -14.96
C VAL A 401 15.27 -6.02 -15.36
N LEU A 402 15.23 -6.82 -16.43
CA LEU A 402 16.41 -7.55 -16.91
C LEU A 402 17.54 -6.61 -17.37
N GLN A 403 17.20 -5.41 -17.82
CA GLN A 403 18.16 -4.36 -18.20
C GLN A 403 18.58 -3.47 -17.03
N ALA A 404 18.17 -3.76 -15.80
CA ALA A 404 18.40 -2.92 -14.60
C ALA A 404 17.93 -1.46 -14.76
N LYS A 405 16.91 -1.22 -15.58
CA LYS A 405 16.27 0.10 -15.80
C LYS A 405 15.05 0.33 -14.91
N LEU A 406 14.50 -0.70 -14.31
CA LEU A 406 13.57 -0.66 -13.20
C LEU A 406 14.28 -1.11 -11.94
N HIS A 407 13.98 -0.45 -10.84
CA HIS A 407 14.61 -0.74 -9.55
C HIS A 407 14.30 -2.16 -9.08
N SER A 408 13.07 -2.63 -9.28
CA SER A 408 12.60 -3.90 -8.73
C SER A 408 11.54 -4.58 -9.58
N ALA A 409 11.51 -5.90 -9.55
CA ALA A 409 10.48 -6.72 -10.18
C ALA A 409 9.09 -6.51 -9.58
N GLU A 410 8.97 -5.97 -8.36
CA GLU A 410 7.67 -5.67 -7.74
C GLU A 410 6.86 -4.61 -8.49
N SER A 411 7.53 -3.75 -9.28
CA SER A 411 6.88 -2.76 -10.14
C SER A 411 6.15 -3.40 -11.33
N VAL A 412 6.45 -4.68 -11.64
CA VAL A 412 5.93 -5.36 -12.83
C VAL A 412 4.81 -6.32 -12.43
N THR A 413 3.70 -5.78 -11.94
CA THR A 413 2.53 -6.56 -11.55
C THR A 413 1.26 -6.05 -12.22
N LEU A 414 0.35 -6.98 -12.57
CA LEU A 414 -0.96 -6.63 -13.14
C LEU A 414 -1.79 -5.74 -12.22
N GLU A 415 -1.63 -5.85 -10.91
CA GLU A 415 -2.38 -5.03 -9.94
C GLU A 415 -1.94 -3.57 -10.02
N LEU A 416 -0.64 -3.29 -10.00
CA LEU A 416 -0.11 -1.93 -10.15
C LEU A 416 -0.43 -1.33 -11.51
N PHE A 417 -0.31 -2.11 -12.59
CA PHE A 417 -0.64 -1.64 -13.94
C PHE A 417 -2.12 -1.30 -14.08
N ARG A 418 -3.03 -2.08 -13.49
CA ARG A 418 -4.46 -1.73 -13.47
C ARG A 418 -4.75 -0.47 -12.68
N ASN A 419 -4.04 -0.22 -11.59
CA ASN A 419 -4.17 1.04 -10.83
C ASN A 419 -3.58 2.22 -11.61
N ALA A 420 -2.48 2.02 -12.33
CA ALA A 420 -1.93 3.01 -13.27
C ALA A 420 -2.91 3.32 -14.43
N LEU A 421 -3.65 2.34 -14.95
CA LEU A 421 -4.70 2.57 -15.96
C LEU A 421 -5.85 3.42 -15.40
N LYS A 422 -6.29 3.15 -14.16
CA LYS A 422 -7.30 4.00 -13.49
C LYS A 422 -6.79 5.43 -13.31
N LEU A 423 -5.51 5.59 -12.99
CA LEU A 423 -4.87 6.91 -12.92
C LEU A 423 -4.86 7.58 -14.29
N ALA A 424 -4.48 6.87 -15.35
CA ALA A 424 -4.47 7.38 -16.73
C ALA A 424 -5.88 7.78 -17.20
N ASP A 425 -6.92 6.99 -16.90
CA ASP A 425 -8.32 7.33 -17.17
C ASP A 425 -8.75 8.59 -16.40
N ASN A 426 -8.41 8.69 -15.12
CA ASN A 426 -8.70 9.86 -14.29
C ASN A 426 -7.96 11.13 -14.76
N LYS A 427 -6.80 11.00 -15.38
CA LYS A 427 -6.04 12.10 -16.00
C LYS A 427 -6.50 12.41 -17.45
N GLY A 428 -7.47 11.67 -17.98
CA GLY A 428 -7.98 11.84 -19.34
C GLY A 428 -6.96 11.50 -20.43
N VAL A 429 -6.03 10.59 -20.17
CA VAL A 429 -4.99 10.15 -21.13
C VAL A 429 -5.21 8.72 -21.62
N LEU A 430 -6.12 7.94 -21.01
CA LEU A 430 -6.40 6.57 -21.42
C LEU A 430 -7.28 6.52 -22.67
N LYS A 431 -8.41 7.22 -22.64
CA LYS A 431 -9.43 7.20 -23.71
C LYS A 431 -9.23 8.33 -24.71
N GLY A 432 -9.74 8.11 -25.94
CA GLY A 432 -9.70 9.07 -27.03
C GLY A 432 -8.51 8.90 -27.97
N THR A 433 -8.66 9.49 -29.15
CA THR A 433 -7.71 9.47 -30.25
C THR A 433 -7.28 10.88 -30.64
N GLY A 434 -6.28 11.00 -31.50
CA GLY A 434 -5.81 12.27 -32.04
C GLY A 434 -4.53 12.78 -31.40
N ARG A 435 -3.94 13.81 -32.03
CA ARG A 435 -2.63 14.35 -31.63
C ARG A 435 -2.63 14.98 -30.26
N GLU A 436 -3.74 15.62 -29.85
CA GLU A 436 -3.85 16.26 -28.54
C GLU A 436 -3.79 15.24 -27.38
N VAL A 437 -4.52 14.12 -27.49
CA VAL A 437 -4.47 13.05 -26.49
C VAL A 437 -3.08 12.43 -26.45
N HIS A 438 -2.47 12.23 -27.61
CA HIS A 438 -1.11 11.68 -27.71
C HIS A 438 -0.09 12.60 -27.02
N GLU A 439 -0.17 13.92 -27.20
CA GLU A 439 0.70 14.87 -26.52
C GLU A 439 0.47 14.85 -24.98
N ARG A 440 -0.78 14.79 -24.53
CA ARG A 440 -1.08 14.62 -23.09
C ARG A 440 -0.49 13.33 -22.51
N ARG A 441 -0.46 12.21 -23.28
CA ARG A 441 0.19 10.95 -22.89
C ARG A 441 1.69 11.14 -22.72
N ARG A 442 2.34 11.89 -23.61
CA ARG A 442 3.79 12.19 -23.50
C ARG A 442 4.09 13.02 -22.26
N VAL A 443 3.33 14.11 -22.06
CA VAL A 443 3.48 14.97 -20.85
C VAL A 443 3.27 14.16 -19.57
N PHE A 444 2.29 13.25 -19.55
CA PHE A 444 2.08 12.37 -18.40
C PHE A 444 3.26 11.44 -18.13
N ALA A 445 3.86 10.86 -19.19
CA ALA A 445 5.05 10.02 -19.06
C ALA A 445 6.28 10.82 -18.60
N ASP A 446 6.47 12.04 -19.12
CA ASP A 446 7.60 12.91 -18.74
C ASP A 446 7.49 13.35 -17.27
N ASN A 447 6.30 13.70 -16.81
CA ASN A 447 6.06 14.03 -15.40
C ASN A 447 6.43 12.87 -14.45
N LEU A 448 6.08 11.63 -14.81
CA LEU A 448 6.43 10.46 -13.99
C LEU A 448 7.94 10.16 -14.03
N ARG A 449 8.62 10.43 -15.14
CA ARG A 449 10.09 10.31 -15.21
C ARG A 449 10.77 11.31 -14.29
N GLY A 450 10.33 12.58 -14.27
CA GLY A 450 10.86 13.58 -13.34
C GLY A 450 10.74 13.15 -11.88
N ILE A 451 9.57 12.62 -11.46
CA ILE A 451 9.38 12.09 -10.10
C ILE A 451 10.37 10.96 -9.80
N ILE A 452 10.63 10.08 -10.77
CA ILE A 452 11.57 8.96 -10.58
C ILE A 452 13.01 9.48 -10.48
N GLU A 453 13.41 10.49 -11.25
CA GLU A 453 14.72 11.13 -11.15
C GLU A 453 14.94 11.78 -9.77
N ASP A 454 13.90 12.41 -9.22
CA ASP A 454 13.91 12.94 -7.85
C ASP A 454 14.10 11.82 -6.81
N LEU A 455 13.38 10.70 -6.94
CA LEU A 455 13.51 9.52 -6.07
C LEU A 455 14.92 8.88 -6.18
N GLU A 456 15.50 8.83 -7.37
CA GLU A 456 16.87 8.34 -7.58
C GLU A 456 17.91 9.26 -6.93
N THR A 457 17.67 10.55 -6.94
CA THR A 457 18.56 11.52 -6.30
C THR A 457 18.49 11.38 -4.78
N LEU A 458 17.30 11.22 -4.20
CA LEU A 458 17.11 10.90 -2.78
C LEU A 458 17.82 9.59 -2.37
N ALA A 459 17.73 8.54 -3.19
CA ALA A 459 18.44 7.29 -2.96
C ALA A 459 19.97 7.48 -2.92
N ARG A 460 20.50 8.28 -3.85
CA ARG A 460 21.94 8.61 -3.87
C ARG A 460 22.38 9.39 -2.63
N MET A 461 21.57 10.34 -2.16
CA MET A 461 21.85 11.09 -0.92
C MET A 461 21.95 10.16 0.29
N GLN A 462 21.10 9.13 0.37
CA GLN A 462 21.15 8.14 1.44
C GLN A 462 22.45 7.32 1.42
N ARG A 463 22.91 6.88 0.23
CA ARG A 463 24.11 6.03 0.08
C ARG A 463 25.42 6.76 0.43
N VAL A 464 25.55 8.01 0.06
CA VAL A 464 26.76 8.83 0.37
C VAL A 464 27.04 8.93 1.87
N HIS A 465 26.04 8.75 2.71
CA HIS A 465 26.16 8.88 4.17
C HIS A 465 26.28 7.52 4.88
N GLN A 466 26.22 6.40 4.15
CA GLN A 466 26.39 5.04 4.69
C GLN A 466 27.79 4.47 4.45
N GLY A 467 28.63 5.14 3.72
CA GLY A 467 30.04 4.81 3.49
C GLY A 467 30.94 5.73 4.29
#